data_e21935c250d11922f04a0cd16d2f096e
#
_entry.id   e21935c250d11922f04a0cd16d2f096e
#
_cell.length_a   1.000
_cell.length_b   1.000
_cell.length_c   1.000
_cell.angle_alpha   90.00
_cell.angle_beta   90.00
_cell.angle_gamma   90.00
#
_symmetry.space_group_name_H-M   'P 1'
#
loop_
_entity.id
_entity.type
_entity.pdbx_description
1 polymer ?
#
loop_
_entity_poly.entity_id
_entity_poly.type
_entity_poly.pdbx_seq_one_letter_code
_entity_poly.pdbx_strand_id
1 'polypeptide(L)'
;INDYANCAAMAKVAGYDGVEIMGSEGYFINQFLCPRTNQRDDEWGGSFENRSRIAIEIVNAVRQKVGTDFIIIFRLSMLDLVEGGSNWDEVVALGKLIEECGATLINTGIGWHETRVPTIGTMVPRGAFTWITERMKGELTVPLIATNRINTPEIAEKILASGQADMVSMARPFLADENFVRKAQQGRGDEINTCIACNQACLDHGFARKRASCLVNPRAGYETE
;
A
#
# COMPACT_ATOMS: atom_id res chain seq x y z
N ILE A 1 -5.56 13.62 -13.38
CA ILE A 1 -4.28 14.13 -12.84
C ILE A 1 -4.56 15.29 -11.90
N ASN A 2 -5.22 16.34 -12.37
CA ASN A 2 -5.50 17.54 -11.57
C ASN A 2 -6.27 17.24 -10.26
N ASP A 3 -7.19 16.28 -10.28
CA ASP A 3 -7.96 15.91 -9.09
C ASP A 3 -7.09 15.28 -8.01
N TYR A 4 -6.08 14.47 -8.37
CA TYR A 4 -5.07 13.96 -7.43
C TYR A 4 -4.28 15.10 -6.78
N ALA A 5 -3.80 16.05 -7.59
CA ALA A 5 -3.05 17.19 -7.08
C ALA A 5 -3.90 18.09 -6.17
N ASN A 6 -5.16 18.33 -6.54
CA ASN A 6 -6.09 19.11 -5.72
C ASN A 6 -6.45 18.40 -4.42
N CYS A 7 -6.67 17.07 -4.46
CA CYS A 7 -6.92 16.27 -3.25
C CYS A 7 -5.72 16.34 -2.28
N ALA A 8 -4.49 16.20 -2.78
CA ALA A 8 -3.28 16.34 -1.97
C ALA A 8 -3.14 17.74 -1.36
N ALA A 9 -3.46 18.80 -2.13
CA ALA A 9 -3.47 20.17 -1.60
C ALA A 9 -4.50 20.36 -0.49
N MET A 10 -5.70 19.80 -0.64
CA MET A 10 -6.74 19.84 0.41
C MET A 10 -6.30 19.07 1.66
N ALA A 11 -5.64 17.91 1.51
CA ALA A 11 -5.07 17.18 2.63
C ALA A 11 -4.03 18.05 3.39
N LYS A 12 -3.14 18.73 2.66
CA LYS A 12 -2.16 19.64 3.26
C LYS A 12 -2.83 20.79 4.03
N VAL A 13 -3.87 21.40 3.45
CA VAL A 13 -4.64 22.48 4.12
C VAL A 13 -5.37 21.95 5.35
N ALA A 14 -5.83 20.71 5.34
CA ALA A 14 -6.46 20.05 6.47
C ALA A 14 -5.48 19.64 7.58
N GLY A 15 -4.18 19.85 7.40
CA GLY A 15 -3.14 19.59 8.41
C GLY A 15 -2.56 18.18 8.38
N TYR A 16 -2.73 17.43 7.28
CA TYR A 16 -2.01 16.17 7.08
C TYR A 16 -0.54 16.43 6.73
N ASP A 17 0.35 15.53 7.14
CA ASP A 17 1.78 15.57 6.84
C ASP A 17 2.12 14.98 5.47
N GLY A 18 1.21 14.20 4.90
CA GLY A 18 1.41 13.54 3.61
C GLY A 18 0.18 12.87 3.04
N VAL A 19 0.35 12.29 1.85
CA VAL A 19 -0.66 11.47 1.15
C VAL A 19 -0.03 10.20 0.60
N GLU A 20 -0.83 9.14 0.47
CA GLU A 20 -0.46 7.94 -0.28
C GLU A 20 -1.20 7.92 -1.62
N ILE A 21 -0.45 7.79 -2.72
CA ILE A 21 -0.97 7.63 -4.08
C ILE A 21 -1.05 6.14 -4.39
N MET A 22 -2.26 5.67 -4.65
CA MET A 22 -2.56 4.25 -4.85
C MET A 22 -2.25 3.80 -6.27
N GLY A 23 -1.08 3.18 -6.46
CA GLY A 23 -0.60 2.65 -7.75
C GLY A 23 -0.65 1.13 -7.86
N SER A 24 -1.49 0.44 -7.09
CA SER A 24 -1.46 -1.01 -6.94
C SER A 24 -2.84 -1.67 -6.84
N GLU A 25 -2.87 -2.98 -6.62
CA GLU A 25 -4.02 -3.86 -6.36
C GLU A 25 -5.13 -3.83 -7.42
N GLY A 26 -4.80 -3.50 -8.69
CA GLY A 26 -5.76 -3.47 -9.79
C GLY A 26 -6.62 -2.21 -9.84
N TYR A 27 -6.31 -1.18 -9.04
CA TYR A 27 -7.02 0.09 -9.08
C TYR A 27 -6.57 1.00 -10.23
N PHE A 28 -7.14 2.18 -10.33
CA PHE A 28 -7.07 3.07 -11.48
C PHE A 28 -5.66 3.23 -12.10
N ILE A 29 -4.65 3.62 -11.31
CA ILE A 29 -3.27 3.79 -11.84
C ILE A 29 -2.70 2.43 -12.27
N ASN A 30 -2.88 1.38 -11.47
CA ASN A 30 -2.39 0.05 -11.80
C ASN A 30 -3.03 -0.52 -13.08
N GLN A 31 -4.27 -0.15 -13.38
CA GLN A 31 -4.94 -0.54 -14.63
C GLN A 31 -4.31 0.11 -15.87
N PHE A 32 -3.72 1.28 -15.76
CA PHE A 32 -2.93 1.89 -16.83
C PHE A 32 -1.56 1.22 -16.97
N LEU A 33 -0.92 0.87 -15.85
CA LEU A 33 0.40 0.25 -15.83
C LEU A 33 0.40 -1.15 -16.42
N CYS A 34 -0.63 -1.93 -16.13
CA CYS A 34 -0.68 -3.35 -16.43
C CYS A 34 -1.13 -3.63 -17.88
N PRO A 35 -0.33 -4.39 -18.69
CA PRO A 35 -0.70 -4.72 -20.06
C PRO A 35 -2.02 -5.50 -20.17
N ARG A 36 -2.37 -6.28 -19.13
CA ARG A 36 -3.63 -7.03 -19.06
C ARG A 36 -4.87 -6.13 -19.24
N THR A 37 -4.86 -4.94 -18.64
CA THR A 37 -6.00 -4.03 -18.62
C THR A 37 -5.85 -2.86 -19.57
N ASN A 38 -4.62 -2.39 -19.80
CA ASN A 38 -4.37 -1.28 -20.68
C ASN A 38 -4.22 -1.76 -22.14
N GLN A 39 -5.34 -1.75 -22.85
CA GLN A 39 -5.44 -2.10 -24.27
C GLN A 39 -5.48 -0.87 -25.19
N ARG A 40 -5.04 0.29 -24.67
CA ARG A 40 -4.99 1.55 -25.44
C ARG A 40 -3.85 1.53 -26.46
N ASP A 41 -4.03 2.25 -27.55
CA ASP A 41 -3.07 2.44 -28.66
C ASP A 41 -2.62 3.90 -28.84
N ASP A 42 -2.95 4.75 -27.85
CA ASP A 42 -2.55 6.16 -27.79
C ASP A 42 -1.36 6.39 -26.85
N GLU A 43 -1.06 7.65 -26.54
CA GLU A 43 0.05 8.05 -25.66
C GLU A 43 -0.04 7.56 -24.21
N TRP A 44 -1.14 6.88 -23.85
CA TRP A 44 -1.39 6.30 -22.50
C TRP A 44 -1.33 4.78 -22.48
N GLY A 45 -1.03 4.13 -23.62
CA GLY A 45 -1.03 2.68 -23.75
C GLY A 45 0.06 2.14 -24.67
N GLY A 46 0.13 0.81 -24.81
CA GLY A 46 1.15 0.13 -25.61
C GLY A 46 2.47 0.00 -24.88
N SER A 47 3.46 0.84 -25.15
CA SER A 47 4.80 0.75 -24.55
C SER A 47 4.79 1.01 -23.03
N PHE A 48 5.82 0.55 -22.33
CA PHE A 48 5.97 0.82 -20.89
C PHE A 48 5.97 2.31 -20.58
N GLU A 49 6.65 3.12 -21.38
CA GLU A 49 6.73 4.58 -21.23
C GLU A 49 5.34 5.22 -21.29
N ASN A 50 4.50 4.76 -22.21
CA ASN A 50 3.13 5.27 -22.33
C ASN A 50 2.26 4.80 -21.16
N ARG A 51 2.35 3.51 -20.78
CA ARG A 51 1.56 2.96 -19.67
C ARG A 51 1.94 3.56 -18.31
N SER A 52 3.22 3.89 -18.11
CA SER A 52 3.73 4.52 -16.86
C SER A 52 3.46 6.01 -16.77
N ARG A 53 3.20 6.69 -17.88
CA ARG A 53 2.98 8.13 -17.96
C ARG A 53 1.99 8.67 -16.95
N ILE A 54 0.85 8.00 -16.76
CA ILE A 54 -0.19 8.46 -15.83
C ILE A 54 0.32 8.53 -14.39
N ALA A 55 1.08 7.53 -13.94
CA ALA A 55 1.66 7.50 -12.60
C ALA A 55 2.67 8.62 -12.40
N ILE A 56 3.56 8.81 -13.38
CA ILE A 56 4.59 9.85 -13.41
C ILE A 56 3.96 11.25 -13.35
N GLU A 57 2.98 11.51 -14.21
CA GLU A 57 2.31 12.81 -14.26
C GLU A 57 1.50 13.10 -12.99
N ILE A 58 0.86 12.11 -12.39
CA ILE A 58 0.15 12.28 -11.11
C ILE A 58 1.14 12.66 -9.99
N VAL A 59 2.26 11.93 -9.84
CA VAL A 59 3.24 12.22 -8.78
C VAL A 59 3.87 13.60 -8.99
N ASN A 60 4.25 13.95 -10.22
CA ASN A 60 4.76 15.27 -10.55
C ASN A 60 3.76 16.39 -10.23
N ALA A 61 2.50 16.24 -10.64
CA ALA A 61 1.46 17.23 -10.37
C ALA A 61 1.19 17.39 -8.87
N VAL A 62 1.17 16.30 -8.12
CA VAL A 62 1.03 16.32 -6.66
C VAL A 62 2.23 17.03 -6.05
N ARG A 63 3.47 16.65 -6.40
CA ARG A 63 4.69 17.26 -5.88
C ARG A 63 4.76 18.78 -6.15
N GLN A 64 4.42 19.20 -7.37
CA GLN A 64 4.36 20.62 -7.73
C GLN A 64 3.32 21.37 -6.87
N LYS A 65 2.19 20.74 -6.60
CA LYS A 65 1.08 21.37 -5.86
C LYS A 65 1.34 21.47 -4.37
N VAL A 66 1.96 20.48 -3.74
CA VAL A 66 2.16 20.43 -2.29
C VAL A 66 3.54 20.92 -1.82
N GLY A 67 4.51 21.10 -2.75
CA GLY A 67 5.88 21.52 -2.42
C GLY A 67 6.75 20.37 -1.90
N THR A 68 7.98 20.69 -1.47
CA THR A 68 9.02 19.71 -1.11
C THR A 68 8.87 19.08 0.28
N ASP A 69 8.23 19.79 1.21
CA ASP A 69 8.16 19.42 2.64
C ASP A 69 7.00 18.46 2.97
N PHE A 70 6.16 18.13 1.98
CA PHE A 70 5.01 17.26 2.15
C PHE A 70 5.36 15.82 1.77
N ILE A 71 5.00 14.86 2.61
CA ILE A 71 5.27 13.44 2.36
C ILE A 71 4.39 12.94 1.22
N ILE A 72 5.00 12.32 0.22
CA ILE A 72 4.29 11.59 -0.84
C ILE A 72 4.74 10.14 -0.78
N ILE A 73 3.82 9.27 -0.41
CA ILE A 73 4.00 7.82 -0.48
C ILE A 73 3.39 7.36 -1.81
N PHE A 74 4.11 6.55 -2.56
CA PHE A 74 3.52 5.85 -3.71
C PHE A 74 3.39 4.37 -3.39
N ARG A 75 2.17 3.83 -3.48
CA ARG A 75 1.95 2.41 -3.30
C ARG A 75 2.16 1.69 -4.62
N LEU A 76 3.33 1.07 -4.74
CA LEU A 76 3.80 0.40 -5.95
C LEU A 76 3.35 -1.06 -5.95
N SER A 77 2.66 -1.51 -7.01
CA SER A 77 2.38 -2.93 -7.21
C SER A 77 3.68 -3.67 -7.52
N MET A 78 4.29 -4.27 -6.50
CA MET A 78 5.51 -5.05 -6.68
C MET A 78 5.22 -6.46 -7.18
N LEU A 79 4.00 -6.96 -6.95
CA LEU A 79 3.50 -8.25 -7.43
C LEU A 79 2.01 -8.12 -7.79
N ASP A 80 1.67 -8.13 -9.07
CA ASP A 80 0.26 -8.13 -9.51
C ASP A 80 -0.41 -9.48 -9.24
N LEU A 81 0.34 -10.59 -9.33
CA LEU A 81 -0.13 -11.98 -9.15
C LEU A 81 -1.28 -12.36 -10.10
N VAL A 82 -1.33 -11.73 -11.25
CA VAL A 82 -2.27 -12.02 -12.35
C VAL A 82 -1.51 -12.24 -13.64
N GLU A 83 -2.07 -13.03 -14.54
CA GLU A 83 -1.53 -13.24 -15.88
C GLU A 83 -1.57 -11.92 -16.67
N GLY A 84 -0.47 -11.58 -17.35
CA GLY A 84 -0.31 -10.32 -18.08
C GLY A 84 -0.17 -9.11 -17.16
N GLY A 85 0.23 -9.33 -15.91
CA GLY A 85 0.66 -8.27 -14.99
C GLY A 85 2.02 -7.67 -15.36
N SER A 86 2.46 -6.64 -14.63
CA SER A 86 3.76 -6.02 -14.78
C SER A 86 4.88 -7.00 -14.43
N ASN A 87 5.96 -7.03 -15.23
CA ASN A 87 7.14 -7.80 -14.90
C ASN A 87 8.07 -7.04 -13.93
N TRP A 88 9.06 -7.74 -13.37
CA TRP A 88 9.94 -7.15 -12.35
C TRP A 88 10.75 -5.96 -12.87
N ASP A 89 11.25 -6.01 -14.10
CA ASP A 89 12.05 -4.94 -14.68
C ASP A 89 11.22 -3.66 -14.86
N GLU A 90 9.97 -3.79 -15.28
CA GLU A 90 9.01 -2.67 -15.34
C GLU A 90 8.68 -2.11 -13.95
N VAL A 91 8.54 -2.98 -12.94
CA VAL A 91 8.29 -2.55 -11.55
C VAL A 91 9.47 -1.74 -11.01
N VAL A 92 10.70 -2.20 -11.22
CA VAL A 92 11.92 -1.47 -10.83
C VAL A 92 12.03 -0.14 -11.58
N ALA A 93 11.84 -0.16 -12.91
CA ALA A 93 11.90 1.04 -13.73
C ALA A 93 10.86 2.08 -13.28
N LEU A 94 9.62 1.66 -13.02
CA LEU A 94 8.58 2.53 -12.48
C LEU A 94 8.97 3.09 -11.11
N GLY A 95 9.49 2.26 -10.22
CA GLY A 95 9.93 2.70 -8.89
C GLY A 95 10.94 3.83 -8.97
N LYS A 96 11.95 3.71 -9.84
CA LYS A 96 12.97 4.75 -10.08
C LYS A 96 12.36 6.04 -10.64
N LEU A 97 11.48 5.95 -11.61
CA LEU A 97 10.78 7.10 -12.17
C LEU A 97 9.92 7.84 -11.13
N ILE A 98 9.21 7.10 -10.29
CA ILE A 98 8.38 7.65 -9.21
C ILE A 98 9.24 8.33 -8.14
N GLU A 99 10.41 7.75 -7.78
CA GLU A 99 11.40 8.39 -6.91
C GLU A 99 11.91 9.70 -7.51
N GLU A 100 12.31 9.70 -8.78
CA GLU A 100 12.76 10.89 -9.52
C GLU A 100 11.67 11.98 -9.57
N CYS A 101 10.40 11.61 -9.65
CA CYS A 101 9.27 12.54 -9.60
C CYS A 101 9.02 13.13 -8.20
N GLY A 102 9.74 12.67 -7.18
CA GLY A 102 9.71 13.23 -5.84
C GLY A 102 8.80 12.48 -4.86
N ALA A 103 8.48 11.22 -5.08
CA ALA A 103 7.95 10.38 -4.01
C ALA A 103 9.00 10.27 -2.89
N THR A 104 8.57 10.35 -1.64
CA THR A 104 9.44 10.32 -0.46
C THR A 104 9.56 8.93 0.15
N LEU A 105 8.57 8.08 -0.09
CA LEU A 105 8.54 6.68 0.35
C LEU A 105 7.80 5.83 -0.70
N ILE A 106 8.17 4.55 -0.75
CA ILE A 106 7.44 3.56 -1.56
C ILE A 106 6.82 2.52 -0.63
N ASN A 107 5.49 2.35 -0.72
CA ASN A 107 4.77 1.30 -0.01
C ASN A 107 4.54 0.11 -0.94
N THR A 108 4.70 -1.10 -0.43
CA THR A 108 4.57 -2.33 -1.20
C THR A 108 3.09 -2.69 -1.43
N GLY A 109 2.68 -2.85 -2.68
CA GLY A 109 1.40 -3.41 -3.07
C GLY A 109 1.54 -4.87 -3.50
N ILE A 110 0.62 -5.74 -3.07
CA ILE A 110 0.66 -7.18 -3.32
C ILE A 110 -0.69 -7.70 -3.76
N GLY A 111 -0.73 -8.16 -5.00
CA GLY A 111 -1.86 -8.89 -5.57
C GLY A 111 -3.06 -8.02 -5.90
N TRP A 112 -3.70 -8.34 -6.99
CA TRP A 112 -5.01 -7.78 -7.33
C TRP A 112 -6.12 -8.47 -6.55
N HIS A 113 -7.28 -7.84 -6.44
CA HIS A 113 -8.47 -8.48 -5.85
C HIS A 113 -8.89 -9.75 -6.61
N GLU A 114 -8.64 -9.80 -7.90
CA GLU A 114 -8.96 -10.92 -8.79
C GLU A 114 -7.92 -12.04 -8.78
N THR A 115 -6.81 -11.87 -8.06
CA THR A 115 -5.79 -12.93 -7.98
C THR A 115 -6.33 -14.18 -7.28
N ARG A 116 -5.94 -15.33 -7.80
CA ARG A 116 -6.22 -16.62 -7.16
C ARG A 116 -5.21 -16.98 -6.06
N VAL A 117 -4.12 -16.22 -5.96
CA VAL A 117 -3.11 -16.40 -4.92
C VAL A 117 -3.56 -15.63 -3.68
N PRO A 118 -3.81 -16.30 -2.55
CA PRO A 118 -4.21 -15.59 -1.33
C PRO A 118 -3.07 -14.69 -0.82
N THR A 119 -3.39 -13.44 -0.47
CA THR A 119 -2.37 -12.48 0.00
C THR A 119 -2.63 -11.97 1.42
N ILE A 120 -3.88 -12.05 1.90
CA ILE A 120 -4.32 -11.38 3.13
C ILE A 120 -5.12 -12.28 4.09
N GLY A 121 -5.49 -13.50 3.69
CA GLY A 121 -6.30 -14.41 4.49
C GLY A 121 -5.50 -15.13 5.58
N THR A 122 -6.21 -15.81 6.49
CA THR A 122 -5.62 -16.55 7.62
C THR A 122 -4.61 -17.63 7.17
N MET A 123 -4.85 -18.27 6.03
CA MET A 123 -3.95 -19.29 5.48
C MET A 123 -2.61 -18.75 4.98
N VAL A 124 -2.48 -17.43 4.80
CA VAL A 124 -1.23 -16.80 4.37
C VAL A 124 -0.31 -16.63 5.58
N PRO A 125 0.93 -17.12 5.54
CA PRO A 125 1.89 -16.93 6.63
C PRO A 125 2.12 -15.45 6.95
N ARG A 126 2.46 -15.15 8.20
CA ARG A 126 2.80 -13.79 8.63
C ARG A 126 4.05 -13.30 7.92
N GLY A 127 4.01 -12.08 7.36
CA GLY A 127 5.12 -11.50 6.63
C GLY A 127 5.48 -12.23 5.32
N ALA A 128 4.56 -13.00 4.74
CA ALA A 128 4.84 -13.88 3.59
C ALA A 128 5.39 -13.16 2.36
N PHE A 129 5.18 -11.86 2.23
CA PHE A 129 5.56 -11.08 1.05
C PHE A 129 6.68 -10.06 1.30
N THR A 130 7.29 -10.03 2.48
CA THR A 130 8.35 -9.05 2.82
C THR A 130 9.60 -9.21 1.95
N TRP A 131 9.85 -10.43 1.43
CA TRP A 131 10.95 -10.72 0.52
C TRP A 131 10.94 -9.86 -0.75
N ILE A 132 9.76 -9.43 -1.23
CA ILE A 132 9.71 -8.59 -2.43
C ILE A 132 10.13 -7.15 -2.12
N THR A 133 9.78 -6.63 -0.93
CA THR A 133 10.28 -5.35 -0.43
C THR A 133 11.79 -5.40 -0.24
N GLU A 134 12.31 -6.46 0.36
CA GLU A 134 13.75 -6.71 0.51
C GLU A 134 14.47 -6.70 -0.84
N ARG A 135 13.91 -7.40 -1.84
CA ARG A 135 14.45 -7.41 -3.20
C ARG A 135 14.51 -6.01 -3.82
N MET A 136 13.55 -5.14 -3.51
CA MET A 136 13.50 -3.76 -4.01
C MET A 136 14.52 -2.84 -3.31
N LYS A 137 14.96 -3.14 -2.09
CA LYS A 137 15.86 -2.27 -1.32
C LYS A 137 17.18 -1.93 -2.00
N GLY A 138 17.68 -2.80 -2.86
CA GLY A 138 18.90 -2.53 -3.65
C GLY A 138 18.68 -1.65 -4.88
N GLU A 139 17.45 -1.36 -5.24
CA GLU A 139 17.10 -0.69 -6.48
C GLU A 139 16.72 0.79 -6.29
N LEU A 140 16.18 1.15 -5.12
CA LEU A 140 15.70 2.49 -4.78
C LEU A 140 16.48 3.08 -3.62
N THR A 141 16.52 4.41 -3.52
CA THR A 141 17.19 5.14 -2.43
C THR A 141 16.22 5.64 -1.36
N VAL A 142 14.93 5.81 -1.71
CA VAL A 142 13.87 6.18 -0.76
C VAL A 142 13.53 5.02 0.17
N PRO A 143 13.08 5.29 1.42
CA PRO A 143 12.66 4.24 2.34
C PRO A 143 11.50 3.42 1.80
N LEU A 144 11.53 2.12 2.08
CA LEU A 144 10.53 1.14 1.63
C LEU A 144 9.67 0.64 2.80
N ILE A 145 8.38 0.53 2.54
CA ILE A 145 7.38 0.07 3.51
C ILE A 145 6.91 -1.32 3.12
N ALA A 146 7.07 -2.31 4.01
CA ALA A 146 6.53 -3.64 3.83
C ALA A 146 5.09 -3.74 4.33
N THR A 147 4.31 -4.61 3.70
CA THR A 147 2.90 -4.83 4.03
C THR A 147 2.52 -6.31 3.91
N ASN A 148 1.27 -6.61 4.15
CA ASN A 148 0.61 -7.91 4.09
C ASN A 148 1.01 -8.89 5.19
N ARG A 149 0.00 -9.29 5.97
CA ARG A 149 0.12 -10.28 7.05
C ARG A 149 1.12 -9.91 8.15
N ILE A 150 1.32 -8.63 8.39
CA ILE A 150 2.04 -8.09 9.55
C ILE A 150 0.96 -7.72 10.57
N ASN A 151 0.90 -8.43 11.69
CA ASN A 151 -0.22 -8.32 12.64
C ASN A 151 0.18 -8.46 14.12
N THR A 152 1.47 -8.52 14.42
CA THR A 152 2.00 -8.46 15.79
C THR A 152 3.28 -7.61 15.82
N PRO A 153 3.64 -7.02 17.00
CA PRO A 153 4.88 -6.26 17.15
C PRO A 153 6.12 -7.08 16.82
N GLU A 154 6.18 -8.35 17.23
CA GLU A 154 7.34 -9.22 17.01
C GLU A 154 7.61 -9.46 15.52
N ILE A 155 6.56 -9.61 14.71
CA ILE A 155 6.70 -9.75 13.26
C ILE A 155 7.18 -8.44 12.64
N ALA A 156 6.63 -7.31 13.07
CA ALA A 156 7.06 -5.98 12.61
C ALA A 156 8.54 -5.75 12.92
N GLU A 157 8.96 -5.94 14.18
CA GLU A 157 10.36 -5.80 14.62
C GLU A 157 11.30 -6.75 13.89
N LYS A 158 10.90 -8.00 13.67
CA LYS A 158 11.71 -8.98 12.92
C LYS A 158 11.99 -8.50 11.49
N ILE A 159 10.99 -7.95 10.81
CA ILE A 159 11.13 -7.43 9.44
C ILE A 159 12.12 -6.26 9.41
N LEU A 160 11.97 -5.32 10.35
CA LEU A 160 12.86 -4.14 10.45
C LEU A 160 14.28 -4.54 10.83
N ALA A 161 14.44 -5.37 11.87
CA ALA A 161 15.76 -5.80 12.36
C ALA A 161 16.54 -6.63 11.33
N SER A 162 15.83 -7.39 10.46
CA SER A 162 16.47 -8.14 9.37
C SER A 162 16.81 -7.29 8.15
N GLY A 163 16.41 -6.00 8.12
CA GLY A 163 16.68 -5.10 7.01
C GLY A 163 15.80 -5.31 5.79
N GLN A 164 14.73 -6.11 5.90
CA GLN A 164 13.82 -6.36 4.77
C GLN A 164 13.03 -5.13 4.34
N ALA A 165 12.79 -4.21 5.25
CA ALA A 165 12.12 -2.94 4.99
C ALA A 165 12.59 -1.88 5.99
N ASP A 166 12.33 -0.60 5.68
CA ASP A 166 12.61 0.53 6.58
C ASP A 166 11.42 0.84 7.49
N MET A 167 10.22 0.49 7.05
CA MET A 167 8.96 0.66 7.77
C MET A 167 8.03 -0.53 7.48
N VAL A 168 6.98 -0.65 8.30
CA VAL A 168 5.88 -1.60 8.08
C VAL A 168 4.55 -0.87 8.08
N SER A 169 3.60 -1.32 7.25
CA SER A 169 2.23 -0.81 7.23
C SER A 169 1.22 -1.89 7.56
N MET A 170 0.18 -1.50 8.27
CA MET A 170 -0.91 -2.36 8.72
C MET A 170 -2.24 -1.60 8.62
N ALA A 171 -3.32 -2.28 8.22
CA ALA A 171 -4.66 -1.71 8.27
C ALA A 171 -5.56 -2.46 9.27
N ARG A 172 -5.86 -3.73 8.98
CA ARG A 172 -6.74 -4.55 9.84
C ARG A 172 -6.25 -4.75 11.28
N PRO A 173 -4.95 -4.80 11.60
CA PRO A 173 -4.49 -4.82 12.99
C PRO A 173 -4.95 -3.61 13.80
N PHE A 174 -5.07 -2.43 13.19
CA PHE A 174 -5.58 -1.23 13.87
C PHE A 174 -7.12 -1.23 14.04
N LEU A 175 -7.86 -1.95 13.18
CA LEU A 175 -9.27 -2.24 13.45
C LEU A 175 -9.43 -3.21 14.63
N ALA A 176 -8.52 -4.20 14.73
CA ALA A 176 -8.53 -5.16 15.82
C ALA A 176 -8.13 -4.52 17.17
N ASP A 177 -7.20 -3.57 17.14
CA ASP A 177 -6.73 -2.84 18.31
C ASP A 177 -6.21 -1.45 17.92
N GLU A 178 -6.97 -0.41 18.22
CA GLU A 178 -6.60 0.98 17.96
C GLU A 178 -5.39 1.44 18.78
N ASN A 179 -5.10 0.75 19.88
CA ASN A 179 -3.96 1.02 20.76
C ASN A 179 -2.74 0.15 20.45
N PHE A 180 -2.71 -0.56 19.32
CA PHE A 180 -1.65 -1.50 18.95
C PHE A 180 -0.24 -0.93 19.19
N VAL A 181 0.08 0.22 18.60
CA VAL A 181 1.41 0.85 18.71
C VAL A 181 1.71 1.26 20.16
N ARG A 182 0.74 1.86 20.85
CA ARG A 182 0.90 2.27 22.24
C ARG A 182 1.18 1.08 23.16
N LYS A 183 0.44 -0.02 23.00
CA LYS A 183 0.64 -1.25 23.77
C LYS A 183 2.01 -1.87 23.46
N ALA A 184 2.39 -1.92 22.18
CA ALA A 184 3.73 -2.40 21.77
C ALA A 184 4.83 -1.57 22.41
N GLN A 185 4.76 -0.25 22.35
CA GLN A 185 5.73 0.67 22.96
C GLN A 185 5.87 0.50 24.48
N GLN A 186 4.77 0.13 25.16
CA GLN A 186 4.73 -0.10 26.60
C GLN A 186 5.12 -1.51 27.03
N GLY A 187 5.51 -2.39 26.11
CA GLY A 187 5.82 -3.79 26.40
C GLY A 187 4.58 -4.65 26.74
N ARG A 188 3.38 -4.18 26.37
CA ARG A 188 2.09 -4.83 26.64
C ARG A 188 1.55 -5.56 25.40
N GLY A 189 2.44 -6.28 24.71
CA GLY A 189 2.08 -7.00 23.48
C GLY A 189 1.03 -8.10 23.68
N ASP A 190 1.01 -8.71 24.86
CA ASP A 190 0.03 -9.71 25.29
C ASP A 190 -1.40 -9.19 25.44
N GLU A 191 -1.57 -7.87 25.59
CA GLU A 191 -2.87 -7.21 25.66
C GLU A 191 -3.41 -6.78 24.29
N ILE A 192 -2.65 -6.97 23.19
CA ILE A 192 -3.07 -6.58 21.84
C ILE A 192 -4.13 -7.57 21.32
N ASN A 193 -5.28 -7.06 20.92
CA ASN A 193 -6.27 -7.82 20.15
C ASN A 193 -5.70 -8.12 18.76
N THR A 194 -5.10 -9.27 18.58
CA THR A 194 -4.44 -9.62 17.33
C THR A 194 -5.43 -9.88 16.19
N CYS A 195 -5.26 -9.19 15.06
CA CYS A 195 -6.03 -9.47 13.84
C CYS A 195 -5.78 -10.90 13.36
N ILE A 196 -6.82 -11.73 13.30
CA ILE A 196 -6.77 -13.13 12.87
C ILE A 196 -6.88 -13.32 11.36
N ALA A 197 -6.95 -12.23 10.59
CA ALA A 197 -7.06 -12.20 9.13
C ALA A 197 -8.28 -12.98 8.57
N CYS A 198 -9.37 -13.04 9.32
CA CYS A 198 -10.61 -13.73 8.91
C CYS A 198 -11.39 -13.01 7.80
N ASN A 199 -11.19 -11.70 7.62
CA ASN A 199 -11.85 -10.81 6.65
C ASN A 199 -13.37 -10.62 6.83
N GLN A 200 -14.01 -11.28 7.80
CA GLN A 200 -15.48 -11.40 7.92
C GLN A 200 -16.19 -10.06 8.19
N ALA A 201 -15.85 -9.37 9.28
CA ALA A 201 -16.53 -8.14 9.66
C ALA A 201 -15.89 -6.87 9.07
N CYS A 202 -14.74 -6.96 8.43
CA CYS A 202 -14.07 -5.86 7.75
C CYS A 202 -14.30 -5.93 6.24
N LEU A 203 -13.61 -6.78 5.50
CA LEU A 203 -13.68 -6.84 4.04
C LEU A 203 -15.05 -7.32 3.53
N ASP A 204 -15.58 -8.43 4.06
CA ASP A 204 -16.86 -8.97 3.61
C ASP A 204 -18.01 -7.99 3.89
N HIS A 205 -17.97 -7.27 5.04
CA HIS A 205 -18.92 -6.19 5.30
C HIS A 205 -18.76 -5.04 4.30
N GLY A 206 -17.53 -4.61 4.01
CA GLY A 206 -17.26 -3.55 3.05
C GLY A 206 -17.80 -3.89 1.66
N PHE A 207 -17.51 -5.08 1.14
CA PHE A 207 -18.04 -5.54 -0.15
C PHE A 207 -19.56 -5.72 -0.15
N ALA A 208 -20.15 -6.08 0.99
CA ALA A 208 -21.61 -6.15 1.16
C ALA A 208 -22.26 -4.78 1.43
N ARG A 209 -21.51 -3.67 1.38
CA ARG A 209 -21.95 -2.30 1.69
C ARG A 209 -22.53 -2.17 3.11
N LYS A 210 -22.01 -2.96 4.04
CA LYS A 210 -22.30 -2.86 5.48
C LYS A 210 -21.20 -2.06 6.16
N ARG A 211 -21.50 -1.55 7.37
CA ARG A 211 -20.48 -0.90 8.21
C ARG A 211 -19.36 -1.90 8.50
N ALA A 212 -18.12 -1.52 8.19
CA ALA A 212 -16.96 -2.32 8.54
C ALA A 212 -16.77 -2.33 10.06
N SER A 213 -16.41 -3.51 10.59
CA SER A 213 -16.10 -3.73 11.99
C SER A 213 -15.00 -4.80 12.10
N CYS A 214 -14.77 -5.35 13.27
CA CYS A 214 -13.78 -6.41 13.47
C CYS A 214 -14.36 -7.53 14.34
N LEU A 215 -14.10 -8.79 13.98
CA LEU A 215 -14.59 -9.95 14.72
C LEU A 215 -14.00 -10.03 16.15
N VAL A 216 -12.73 -9.61 16.31
CA VAL A 216 -12.02 -9.60 17.60
C VAL A 216 -12.13 -8.26 18.33
N ASN A 217 -12.74 -7.25 17.72
CA ASN A 217 -13.04 -5.95 18.32
C ASN A 217 -14.41 -5.46 17.82
N PRO A 218 -15.51 -5.90 18.45
CA PRO A 218 -16.86 -5.51 18.01
C PRO A 218 -17.12 -4.00 18.08
N ARG A 219 -16.34 -3.25 18.84
CA ARG A 219 -16.43 -1.79 18.95
C ARG A 219 -15.89 -1.06 17.71
N ALA A 220 -15.02 -1.70 16.91
CA ALA A 220 -14.48 -1.08 15.69
C ALA A 220 -15.61 -0.68 14.74
N GLY A 221 -15.64 0.59 14.33
CA GLY A 221 -16.70 1.20 13.55
C GLY A 221 -17.94 1.65 14.35
N TYR A 222 -17.92 1.46 15.68
CA TYR A 222 -19.00 1.85 16.62
C TYR A 222 -18.45 2.65 17.80
N GLU A 223 -17.36 3.37 17.64
CA GLU A 223 -16.63 4.04 18.71
C GLU A 223 -17.45 5.17 19.37
N THR A 224 -18.45 5.69 18.68
CA THR A 224 -19.30 6.80 19.13
C THR A 224 -20.68 6.35 19.65
N GLU A 225 -20.94 5.04 19.69
CA GLU A 225 -22.22 4.48 20.15
C GLU A 225 -22.19 3.93 21.57
#